data_5430a8bd9fddfe6579ae401a3056f249
#
_entry.id   5430a8bd9fddfe6579ae401a3056f249
#
_cell.length_a   1.000
_cell.length_b   1.000
_cell.length_c   1.000
_cell.angle_alpha   90.00
_cell.angle_beta   90.00
_cell.angle_gamma   90.00
#
_symmetry.space_group_name_H-M   'P 1'
#
loop_
_entity.id
_entity.type
_entity.pdbx_description
1 polymer ?
#
loop_
_entity_poly.entity_id
_entity_poly.type
_entity_poly.pdbx_seq_one_letter_code
_entity_poly.pdbx_strand_id
1 'polypeptide(L)'
;YLYHIAAGKHTFADPVFDRIDGLIYKAGGVDPHRGMNWRQYALALLGANAVMIAIGYLILRIQSIGIFNPNHIGGMEPSLAFNTIISFMTNTNLQHYSGESGLSYLSQMLVITFMMFVSAASGYAACVAFIRGLAGKSKNNVGNFYSDLVRITTRVLLPFSIIGGLLLVWQGVPQNFSGNVIVDT
;
A
#
# COMPACT_ATOMS: atom_id res chain seq x y z
N TYR A 1 -4.03 -20.39 7.37
CA TYR A 1 -4.69 -19.17 6.92
C TYR A 1 -4.01 -18.59 5.67
N LEU A 2 -2.71 -18.24 5.72
CA LEU A 2 -1.95 -17.68 4.59
C LEU A 2 -1.98 -18.56 3.33
N TYR A 3 -1.89 -19.88 3.50
CA TYR A 3 -2.03 -20.84 2.40
C TYR A 3 -3.41 -20.71 1.69
N HIS A 4 -4.48 -20.55 2.44
CA HIS A 4 -5.83 -20.38 1.87
C HIS A 4 -5.93 -19.08 1.06
N ILE A 5 -5.34 -17.98 1.56
CA ILE A 5 -5.31 -16.70 0.83
C ILE A 5 -4.52 -16.86 -0.48
N ALA A 6 -3.29 -17.41 -0.40
CA ALA A 6 -2.44 -17.63 -1.56
C ALA A 6 -3.04 -18.60 -2.59
N ALA A 7 -3.78 -19.61 -2.13
CA ALA A 7 -4.45 -20.59 -2.98
C ALA A 7 -5.82 -20.12 -3.52
N GLY A 8 -6.27 -18.91 -3.18
CA GLY A 8 -7.59 -18.40 -3.56
C GLY A 8 -8.76 -19.15 -2.90
N LYS A 9 -8.50 -19.86 -1.80
CA LYS A 9 -9.51 -20.63 -1.07
C LYS A 9 -10.28 -19.75 -0.10
N HIS A 10 -11.42 -20.24 0.35
CA HIS A 10 -12.26 -19.60 1.36
C HIS A 10 -11.52 -19.42 2.69
N THR A 11 -11.70 -18.25 3.31
CA THR A 11 -11.19 -17.90 4.62
C THR A 11 -12.33 -17.41 5.53
N PHE A 12 -12.12 -17.43 6.84
CA PHE A 12 -13.12 -16.92 7.80
C PHE A 12 -13.38 -15.41 7.64
N ALA A 13 -12.47 -14.68 7.01
CA ALA A 13 -12.56 -13.24 6.81
C ALA A 13 -13.39 -12.84 5.56
N ASP A 14 -13.67 -13.78 4.65
CA ASP A 14 -14.37 -13.52 3.39
C ASP A 14 -15.74 -12.83 3.58
N PRO A 15 -16.63 -13.22 4.53
CA PRO A 15 -17.93 -12.56 4.68
C PRO A 15 -17.85 -11.05 4.93
N VAL A 16 -16.75 -10.60 5.54
CA VAL A 16 -16.50 -9.19 5.82
C VAL A 16 -15.88 -8.49 4.61
N PHE A 17 -14.86 -9.10 4.02
CA PHE A 17 -14.02 -8.44 3.02
C PHE A 17 -14.48 -8.64 1.58
N ASP A 18 -15.25 -9.68 1.24
CA ASP A 18 -15.69 -9.90 -0.15
C ASP A 18 -16.51 -8.74 -0.72
N ARG A 19 -17.31 -8.06 0.12
CA ARG A 19 -18.05 -6.86 -0.31
C ARG A 19 -17.13 -5.70 -0.67
N ILE A 20 -16.09 -5.49 0.16
CA ILE A 20 -15.10 -4.43 -0.02
C ILE A 20 -14.27 -4.73 -1.28
N ASP A 21 -13.78 -5.97 -1.39
CA ASP A 21 -13.03 -6.43 -2.55
C ASP A 21 -13.84 -6.27 -3.85
N GLY A 22 -15.12 -6.66 -3.83
CA GLY A 22 -16.01 -6.52 -4.97
C GLY A 22 -16.18 -5.07 -5.43
N LEU A 23 -16.25 -4.11 -4.49
CA LEU A 23 -16.29 -2.68 -4.81
C LEU A 23 -14.97 -2.22 -5.44
N ILE A 24 -13.81 -2.66 -4.90
CA ILE A 24 -12.49 -2.32 -5.43
C ILE A 24 -12.32 -2.89 -6.83
N TYR A 25 -12.67 -4.16 -7.07
CA TYR A 25 -12.59 -4.77 -8.40
C TYR A 25 -13.49 -4.06 -9.40
N LYS A 26 -14.72 -3.71 -9.00
CA LYS A 26 -15.66 -2.98 -9.86
C LYS A 26 -15.13 -1.57 -10.20
N ALA A 27 -14.61 -0.86 -9.23
CA ALA A 27 -14.03 0.47 -9.44
C ALA A 27 -12.78 0.43 -10.35
N GLY A 28 -11.95 -0.61 -10.20
CA GLY A 28 -10.74 -0.82 -11.01
C GLY A 28 -10.98 -1.50 -12.36
N GLY A 29 -12.21 -1.94 -12.67
CA GLY A 29 -12.50 -2.70 -13.89
C GLY A 29 -11.77 -4.05 -13.95
N VAL A 30 -11.47 -4.64 -12.79
CA VAL A 30 -10.70 -5.88 -12.66
C VAL A 30 -11.64 -7.08 -12.57
N ASP A 31 -11.40 -8.09 -13.41
CA ASP A 31 -11.98 -9.42 -13.24
C ASP A 31 -11.05 -10.28 -12.38
N PRO A 32 -11.39 -10.56 -11.11
CA PRO A 32 -10.53 -11.31 -10.19
C PRO A 32 -10.35 -12.78 -10.60
N HIS A 33 -11.23 -13.32 -11.42
CA HIS A 33 -11.20 -14.71 -11.88
C HIS A 33 -10.35 -14.92 -13.13
N ARG A 34 -9.97 -13.84 -13.81
CA ARG A 34 -9.13 -13.91 -15.01
C ARG A 34 -7.68 -14.18 -14.64
N GLY A 35 -7.22 -15.43 -14.86
CA GLY A 35 -5.82 -15.80 -14.68
C GLY A 35 -4.88 -15.04 -15.61
N MET A 36 -3.68 -14.75 -15.14
CA MET A 36 -2.60 -14.08 -15.89
C MET A 36 -1.43 -15.04 -16.10
N ASN A 37 -0.79 -14.97 -17.26
CA ASN A 37 0.51 -15.58 -17.44
C ASN A 37 1.59 -14.70 -16.75
N TRP A 38 2.81 -15.21 -16.64
CA TRP A 38 3.88 -14.51 -15.92
C TRP A 38 4.20 -13.11 -16.46
N ARG A 39 4.10 -12.91 -17.81
CA ARG A 39 4.33 -11.60 -18.43
C ARG A 39 3.22 -10.62 -18.10
N GLN A 40 1.98 -11.05 -18.21
CA GLN A 40 0.81 -10.23 -17.85
C GLN A 40 0.84 -9.85 -16.38
N TYR A 41 1.20 -10.79 -15.50
CA TYR A 41 1.34 -10.54 -14.06
C TYR A 41 2.44 -9.54 -13.76
N ALA A 42 3.62 -9.70 -14.36
CA ALA A 42 4.74 -8.77 -14.21
C ALA A 42 4.40 -7.37 -14.73
N LEU A 43 3.76 -7.26 -15.89
CA LEU A 43 3.31 -5.98 -16.46
C LEU A 43 2.23 -5.31 -15.59
N ALA A 44 1.29 -6.09 -15.04
CA ALA A 44 0.28 -5.57 -14.13
C ALA A 44 0.92 -5.02 -12.83
N LEU A 45 1.87 -5.76 -12.26
CA LEU A 45 2.62 -5.34 -11.07
C LEU A 45 3.42 -4.05 -11.35
N LEU A 46 4.22 -4.04 -12.41
CA LEU A 46 5.06 -2.88 -12.75
C LEU A 46 4.20 -1.67 -13.12
N GLY A 47 3.12 -1.87 -13.89
CA GLY A 47 2.21 -0.80 -14.29
C GLY A 47 1.47 -0.19 -13.10
N ALA A 48 0.93 -1.00 -12.20
CA ALA A 48 0.27 -0.52 -11.00
C ALA A 48 1.24 0.26 -10.10
N ASN A 49 2.46 -0.27 -9.88
CA ASN A 49 3.49 0.41 -9.10
C ASN A 49 3.90 1.74 -9.75
N ALA A 50 4.06 1.79 -11.07
CA ALA A 50 4.41 3.02 -11.80
C ALA A 50 3.32 4.10 -11.64
N VAL A 51 2.04 3.72 -11.73
CA VAL A 51 0.93 4.66 -11.53
C VAL A 51 0.93 5.19 -10.09
N MET A 52 1.14 4.33 -9.10
CA MET A 52 1.20 4.74 -7.69
C MET A 52 2.40 5.64 -7.42
N ILE A 53 3.56 5.36 -8.01
CA ILE A 53 4.75 6.22 -7.95
C ILE A 53 4.43 7.60 -8.52
N ALA A 54 3.80 7.69 -9.68
CA ALA A 54 3.46 8.96 -10.31
C ALA A 54 2.49 9.80 -9.44
N ILE A 55 1.44 9.15 -8.91
CA ILE A 55 0.47 9.82 -8.03
C ILE A 55 1.14 10.28 -6.73
N GLY A 56 1.90 9.40 -6.06
CA GLY A 56 2.59 9.74 -4.81
C GLY A 56 3.63 10.84 -4.99
N TYR A 57 4.37 10.82 -6.10
CA TYR A 57 5.29 11.90 -6.45
C TYR A 57 4.57 13.24 -6.57
N LEU A 58 3.45 13.29 -7.29
CA LEU A 58 2.65 14.51 -7.44
C LEU A 58 2.15 15.03 -6.08
N ILE A 59 1.64 14.14 -5.22
CA ILE A 59 1.16 14.52 -3.89
C ILE A 59 2.30 15.16 -3.06
N LEU A 60 3.48 14.57 -3.06
CA LEU A 60 4.64 15.12 -2.34
C LEU A 60 5.06 16.49 -2.89
N ARG A 61 4.95 16.70 -4.20
CA ARG A 61 5.30 17.99 -4.85
C ARG A 61 4.30 19.11 -4.53
N ILE A 62 3.01 18.76 -4.40
CA ILE A 62 1.94 19.75 -4.19
C ILE A 62 1.42 19.78 -2.75
N GLN A 63 2.08 19.13 -1.80
CA GLN A 63 1.62 18.99 -0.42
C GLN A 63 1.39 20.33 0.31
N SER A 64 2.01 21.42 -0.16
CA SER A 64 1.79 22.76 0.37
C SER A 64 0.36 23.29 0.21
N ILE A 65 -0.37 22.77 -0.79
CA ILE A 65 -1.74 23.16 -1.11
C ILE A 65 -2.77 22.29 -0.35
N GLY A 66 -2.31 21.25 0.32
CA GLY A 66 -3.16 20.22 0.92
C GLY A 66 -3.95 20.67 2.14
N ILE A 67 -5.13 20.04 2.33
CA ILE A 67 -6.09 20.35 3.40
C ILE A 67 -5.53 19.98 4.79
N PHE A 68 -4.79 18.89 4.92
CA PHE A 68 -4.22 18.43 6.20
C PHE A 68 -2.74 18.84 6.34
N ASN A 69 -2.50 20.17 6.36
CA ASN A 69 -1.15 20.73 6.49
C ASN A 69 -1.11 21.86 7.54
N PRO A 70 -1.41 21.58 8.82
CA PRO A 70 -1.44 22.61 9.86
C PRO A 70 -0.06 23.23 10.14
N ASN A 71 1.01 22.54 9.79
CA ASN A 71 2.38 23.00 9.99
C ASN A 71 2.92 23.82 8.79
N HIS A 72 2.10 24.10 7.78
CA HIS A 72 2.45 24.85 6.58
C HIS A 72 3.70 24.31 5.84
N ILE A 73 3.82 22.98 5.77
CA ILE A 73 4.94 22.32 5.10
C ILE A 73 4.91 22.65 3.61
N GLY A 74 6.06 23.09 3.08
CA GLY A 74 6.23 23.36 1.65
C GLY A 74 6.22 22.10 0.77
N GLY A 75 6.15 22.30 -0.55
CA GLY A 75 6.31 21.18 -1.51
C GLY A 75 7.69 20.55 -1.37
N MET A 76 7.75 19.21 -1.36
CA MET A 76 9.02 18.49 -1.25
C MET A 76 9.91 18.76 -2.48
N GLU A 77 11.21 18.89 -2.28
CA GLU A 77 12.19 19.07 -3.37
C GLU A 77 12.11 17.91 -4.38
N PRO A 78 12.27 18.14 -5.71
CA PRO A 78 12.04 17.12 -6.73
C PRO A 78 12.84 15.84 -6.56
N SER A 79 14.13 15.92 -6.28
CA SER A 79 14.96 14.70 -6.15
C SER A 79 14.64 13.96 -4.86
N LEU A 80 14.34 14.69 -3.77
CA LEU A 80 13.91 14.09 -2.51
C LEU A 80 12.54 13.41 -2.65
N ALA A 81 11.59 14.04 -3.32
CA ALA A 81 10.27 13.45 -3.59
C ALA A 81 10.38 12.16 -4.42
N PHE A 82 11.24 12.16 -5.44
CA PHE A 82 11.50 10.97 -6.25
C PHE A 82 12.14 9.85 -5.43
N ASN A 83 13.20 10.15 -4.67
CA ASN A 83 13.83 9.16 -3.80
C ASN A 83 12.87 8.61 -2.76
N THR A 84 12.06 9.46 -2.15
CA THR A 84 11.07 9.07 -1.15
C THR A 84 10.06 8.10 -1.73
N ILE A 85 9.41 8.45 -2.85
CA ILE A 85 8.36 7.60 -3.41
C ILE A 85 8.90 6.26 -3.92
N ILE A 86 10.09 6.23 -4.51
CA ILE A 86 10.74 4.98 -4.93
C ILE A 86 11.07 4.13 -3.72
N SER A 87 11.64 4.72 -2.67
CA SER A 87 11.97 4.02 -1.43
C SER A 87 10.76 3.34 -0.80
N PHE A 88 9.62 4.04 -0.70
CA PHE A 88 8.40 3.47 -0.13
C PHE A 88 7.71 2.48 -1.06
N MET A 89 7.76 2.68 -2.37
CA MET A 89 7.16 1.75 -3.32
C MET A 89 7.95 0.44 -3.45
N THR A 90 9.26 0.48 -3.28
CA THR A 90 10.11 -0.71 -3.25
C THR A 90 10.19 -1.37 -1.87
N ASN A 91 9.44 -0.86 -0.90
CA ASN A 91 9.42 -1.31 0.50
C ASN A 91 10.80 -1.25 1.19
N THR A 92 11.66 -0.34 0.76
CA THR A 92 12.97 -0.08 1.38
C THR A 92 12.82 0.83 2.61
N ASN A 93 11.88 1.77 2.57
CA ASN A 93 11.50 2.70 3.64
C ASN A 93 12.65 3.56 4.17
N LEU A 94 13.63 3.88 3.33
CA LEU A 94 14.69 4.83 3.66
C LEU A 94 14.18 6.27 3.56
N GLN A 95 14.41 7.03 4.61
CA GLN A 95 14.00 8.42 4.72
C GLN A 95 15.24 9.33 4.78
N HIS A 96 15.26 10.37 3.93
CA HIS A 96 16.28 11.40 3.91
C HIS A 96 15.71 12.76 4.36
N TYR A 97 14.66 12.73 5.19
CA TYR A 97 13.95 13.88 5.73
C TYR A 97 13.39 13.54 7.11
N SER A 98 13.07 14.57 7.90
CA SER A 98 12.28 14.43 9.13
C SER A 98 10.78 14.51 8.78
N GLY A 99 9.98 13.54 9.20
CA GLY A 99 8.54 13.49 8.91
C GLY A 99 7.80 14.69 9.46
N GLU A 100 8.21 15.18 10.63
CA GLU A 100 7.58 16.29 11.35
C GLU A 100 7.74 17.64 10.63
N SER A 101 8.83 17.82 9.89
CA SER A 101 9.16 19.08 9.18
C SER A 101 9.12 18.96 7.66
N GLY A 102 9.09 17.74 7.11
CA GLY A 102 9.17 17.49 5.67
C GLY A 102 7.88 17.00 5.04
N LEU A 103 6.89 16.55 5.83
CA LEU A 103 5.63 15.97 5.33
C LEU A 103 4.40 16.61 5.93
N SER A 104 3.42 16.94 5.08
CA SER A 104 2.07 17.22 5.53
C SER A 104 1.38 15.93 6.01
N TYR A 105 0.36 16.06 6.86
CA TYR A 105 -0.40 14.89 7.31
C TYR A 105 -1.08 14.16 6.14
N LEU A 106 -1.53 14.91 5.12
CA LEU A 106 -2.07 14.29 3.91
C LEU A 106 -1.02 13.41 3.21
N SER A 107 0.21 13.92 3.04
CA SER A 107 1.30 13.15 2.44
C SER A 107 1.70 11.96 3.29
N GLN A 108 1.71 12.11 4.63
CA GLN A 108 1.98 11.02 5.54
C GLN A 108 0.95 9.88 5.40
N MET A 109 -0.34 10.21 5.27
CA MET A 109 -1.40 9.23 5.14
C MET A 109 -1.46 8.61 3.73
N LEU A 110 -1.56 9.45 2.68
CA LEU A 110 -1.83 9.00 1.32
C LEU A 110 -0.58 8.51 0.57
N VAL A 111 0.61 8.98 0.97
CA VAL A 111 1.85 8.51 0.32
C VAL A 111 2.55 7.51 1.22
N ILE A 112 3.02 7.95 2.39
CA ILE A 112 3.89 7.09 3.21
C ILE A 112 3.12 5.85 3.71
N THR A 113 2.04 6.05 4.47
CA THR A 113 1.29 4.93 5.06
C THR A 113 0.66 4.03 3.98
N PHE A 114 0.01 4.63 2.98
CA PHE A 114 -0.61 3.86 1.91
C PHE A 114 0.43 3.05 1.10
N MET A 115 1.58 3.66 0.76
CA MET A 115 2.63 2.95 0.02
C MET A 115 3.26 1.83 0.85
N MET A 116 3.42 1.97 2.16
CA MET A 116 3.88 0.89 3.03
C MET A 116 2.97 -0.35 2.94
N PHE A 117 1.65 -0.15 2.88
CA PHE A 117 0.70 -1.24 2.70
C PHE A 117 0.80 -1.87 1.30
N VAL A 118 0.72 -1.04 0.27
CA VAL A 118 0.63 -1.52 -1.11
C VAL A 118 1.95 -2.13 -1.57
N SER A 119 3.09 -1.59 -1.17
CA SER A 119 4.40 -2.16 -1.51
C SER A 119 4.61 -3.52 -0.86
N ALA A 120 4.25 -3.66 0.42
CA ALA A 120 4.30 -4.95 1.11
C ALA A 120 3.37 -5.99 0.44
N ALA A 121 2.13 -5.58 0.10
CA ALA A 121 1.19 -6.43 -0.61
C ALA A 121 1.69 -6.81 -2.01
N SER A 122 2.32 -5.89 -2.76
CA SER A 122 2.90 -6.14 -4.07
C SER A 122 4.04 -7.16 -4.01
N GLY A 123 4.93 -7.01 -3.02
CA GLY A 123 6.03 -7.94 -2.80
C GLY A 123 5.53 -9.34 -2.44
N TYR A 124 4.53 -9.42 -1.56
CA TYR A 124 3.90 -10.70 -1.20
C TYR A 124 3.18 -11.34 -2.39
N ALA A 125 2.46 -10.56 -3.20
CA ALA A 125 1.80 -11.02 -4.42
C ALA A 125 2.81 -11.60 -5.43
N ALA A 126 3.95 -10.92 -5.62
CA ALA A 126 5.05 -11.41 -6.46
C ALA A 126 5.61 -12.75 -5.94
N CYS A 127 5.81 -12.87 -4.63
CA CYS A 127 6.26 -14.10 -3.99
C CYS A 127 5.26 -15.26 -4.22
N VAL A 128 3.96 -15.02 -4.05
CA VAL A 128 2.92 -16.02 -4.28
C VAL A 128 2.88 -16.46 -5.75
N ALA A 129 2.99 -15.52 -6.69
CA ALA A 129 3.05 -15.84 -8.12
C ALA A 129 4.28 -16.69 -8.46
N PHE A 130 5.44 -16.37 -7.87
CA PHE A 130 6.67 -17.15 -8.03
C PHE A 130 6.51 -18.57 -7.49
N ILE A 131 5.95 -18.73 -6.29
CA ILE A 131 5.68 -20.05 -5.70
C ILE A 131 4.71 -20.86 -6.57
N ARG A 132 3.64 -20.24 -7.09
CA ARG A 132 2.71 -20.90 -8.02
C ARG A 132 3.41 -21.37 -9.31
N GLY A 133 4.33 -20.54 -9.83
CA GLY A 133 5.16 -20.89 -10.98
C GLY A 133 6.06 -22.11 -10.73
N LEU A 134 6.73 -22.15 -9.58
CA LEU A 134 7.57 -23.29 -9.16
C LEU A 134 6.76 -24.56 -8.91
N ALA A 135 5.56 -24.42 -8.33
CA ALA A 135 4.68 -25.56 -8.06
C ALA A 135 4.12 -26.23 -9.33
N GLY A 136 4.32 -25.64 -10.50
CA GLY A 136 4.10 -26.26 -11.81
C GLY A 136 2.65 -26.63 -12.14
N LYS A 137 1.67 -26.16 -11.37
CA LYS A 137 0.25 -26.53 -11.55
C LYS A 137 -0.38 -26.00 -12.84
N SER A 138 0.19 -24.92 -13.42
CA SER A 138 -0.19 -24.43 -14.74
C SER A 138 0.94 -23.57 -15.32
N LYS A 139 1.43 -23.97 -16.50
CA LYS A 139 2.49 -23.22 -17.22
C LYS A 139 2.03 -21.81 -17.66
N ASN A 140 0.72 -21.59 -17.77
CA ASN A 140 0.14 -20.36 -18.35
C ASN A 140 -0.70 -19.55 -17.35
N ASN A 141 -0.73 -19.90 -16.07
CA ASN A 141 -1.52 -19.18 -15.06
C ASN A 141 -0.79 -19.13 -13.73
N VAL A 142 -0.29 -17.96 -13.37
CA VAL A 142 0.38 -17.69 -12.07
C VAL A 142 -0.53 -16.95 -11.09
N GLY A 143 -1.80 -16.77 -11.43
CA GLY A 143 -2.80 -16.03 -10.65
C GLY A 143 -3.20 -14.72 -11.30
N ASN A 144 -3.78 -13.81 -10.51
CA ASN A 144 -4.13 -12.46 -10.93
C ASN A 144 -3.52 -11.46 -9.94
N PHE A 145 -2.64 -10.58 -10.43
CA PHE A 145 -1.94 -9.62 -9.59
C PHE A 145 -2.89 -8.74 -8.76
N TYR A 146 -3.91 -8.18 -9.37
CA TYR A 146 -4.85 -7.29 -8.67
C TYR A 146 -5.67 -8.02 -7.61
N SER A 147 -6.08 -9.25 -7.91
CA SER A 147 -6.77 -10.10 -6.94
C SER A 147 -5.85 -10.43 -5.76
N ASP A 148 -4.60 -10.81 -6.04
CA ASP A 148 -3.62 -11.10 -4.99
C ASP A 148 -3.34 -9.86 -4.14
N LEU A 149 -3.12 -8.70 -4.77
CA LEU A 149 -2.87 -7.42 -4.10
C LEU A 149 -4.00 -7.06 -3.12
N VAL A 150 -5.25 -7.11 -3.59
CA VAL A 150 -6.42 -6.76 -2.77
C VAL A 150 -6.60 -7.78 -1.64
N ARG A 151 -6.56 -9.07 -1.92
CA ARG A 151 -6.75 -10.12 -0.90
C ARG A 151 -5.65 -10.11 0.16
N ILE A 152 -4.42 -9.86 -0.20
CA ILE A 152 -3.31 -9.73 0.76
C ILE A 152 -3.53 -8.49 1.63
N THR A 153 -3.88 -7.37 1.03
CA THR A 153 -4.14 -6.12 1.76
C THR A 153 -5.28 -6.31 2.75
N THR A 154 -6.43 -6.81 2.30
CA THR A 154 -7.65 -6.89 3.13
C THR A 154 -7.62 -8.02 4.15
N ARG A 155 -7.01 -9.15 3.84
CA ARG A 155 -7.04 -10.35 4.71
C ARG A 155 -5.76 -10.59 5.51
N VAL A 156 -4.64 -9.99 5.11
CA VAL A 156 -3.37 -10.13 5.85
C VAL A 156 -3.02 -8.80 6.52
N LEU A 157 -2.72 -7.76 5.72
CA LEU A 157 -2.14 -6.55 6.27
C LEU A 157 -3.13 -5.77 7.15
N LEU A 158 -4.33 -5.54 6.65
CA LEU A 158 -5.32 -4.69 7.33
C LEU A 158 -5.74 -5.24 8.71
N PRO A 159 -6.08 -6.52 8.91
CA PRO A 159 -6.45 -7.03 10.22
C PRO A 159 -5.34 -6.88 11.27
N PHE A 160 -4.10 -7.20 10.91
CA PHE A 160 -2.97 -7.02 11.83
C PHE A 160 -2.68 -5.56 12.14
N SER A 161 -2.84 -4.67 11.16
CA SER A 161 -2.65 -3.23 11.38
C SER A 161 -3.73 -2.63 12.27
N ILE A 162 -4.98 -3.08 12.15
CA ILE A 162 -6.07 -2.64 13.03
C ILE A 162 -5.78 -3.06 14.47
N ILE A 163 -5.41 -4.32 14.68
CA ILE A 163 -5.08 -4.83 16.03
C ILE A 163 -3.88 -4.05 16.60
N GLY A 164 -2.80 -3.90 15.83
CA GLY A 164 -1.61 -3.16 16.26
C GLY A 164 -1.93 -1.68 16.53
N GLY A 165 -2.71 -1.04 15.68
CA GLY A 165 -3.13 0.34 15.85
C GLY A 165 -3.97 0.55 17.13
N LEU A 166 -4.93 -0.34 17.40
CA LEU A 166 -5.73 -0.30 18.62
C LEU A 166 -4.88 -0.49 19.88
N LEU A 167 -3.89 -1.39 19.83
CA LEU A 167 -2.95 -1.57 20.93
C LEU A 167 -2.11 -0.32 21.19
N LEU A 168 -1.63 0.36 20.13
CA LEU A 168 -0.86 1.60 20.23
C LEU A 168 -1.71 2.74 20.82
N VAL A 169 -2.95 2.89 20.36
CA VAL A 169 -3.89 3.88 20.92
C VAL A 169 -4.15 3.60 22.40
N TRP A 170 -4.35 2.33 22.77
CA TRP A 170 -4.53 1.92 24.16
C TRP A 170 -3.31 2.25 25.02
N GLN A 171 -2.10 2.16 24.45
CA GLN A 171 -0.85 2.53 25.14
C GLN A 171 -0.61 4.05 25.17
N GLY A 172 -1.54 4.87 24.69
CA GLY A 172 -1.47 6.34 24.78
C GLY A 172 -0.75 7.01 23.62
N VAL A 173 -0.48 6.31 22.51
CA VAL A 173 0.06 6.96 21.30
C VAL A 173 -1.00 7.92 20.76
N PRO A 174 -0.69 9.26 20.67
CA PRO A 174 -1.66 10.25 20.25
C PRO A 174 -2.07 10.04 18.79
N GLN A 175 -3.38 10.18 18.53
CA GLN A 175 -3.97 10.10 17.19
C GLN A 175 -4.80 11.37 16.97
N ASN A 176 -4.18 12.44 16.49
CA ASN A 176 -4.84 13.71 16.20
C ASN A 176 -4.22 14.40 14.98
N PHE A 177 -4.89 15.45 14.51
CA PHE A 177 -4.45 16.29 13.40
C PHE A 177 -3.98 17.69 13.85
N SER A 178 -3.65 17.83 15.12
CA SER A 178 -3.14 19.10 15.67
C SER A 178 -1.76 19.39 15.09
N GLY A 179 -1.44 20.67 14.92
CA GLY A 179 -0.09 21.11 14.58
C GLY A 179 0.93 20.77 15.67
N ASN A 180 2.20 20.80 15.32
CA ASN A 180 3.28 20.58 16.27
C ASN A 180 3.26 21.67 17.35
N VAL A 181 3.40 21.26 18.61
CA VAL A 181 3.53 22.18 19.74
C VAL A 181 5.01 22.57 19.86
N ILE A 182 5.31 23.84 19.70
CA ILE A 182 6.66 24.38 19.98
C ILE A 182 6.75 24.55 21.49
N VAL A 183 7.69 23.86 22.10
CA VAL A 183 8.02 24.00 23.52
C VAL A 183 9.35 24.71 23.61
N ASP A 184 9.36 25.94 24.14
CA ASP A 184 10.59 26.64 24.46
C ASP A 184 11.20 25.98 25.70
N THR A 185 12.42 25.46 25.56
CA THR A 185 13.21 24.84 26.65
C THR A 185 14.32 25.72 27.13
#